data_5bee563438b65b06a588a1e063b8a340
#
_entry.id   5bee563438b65b06a588a1e063b8a340
#
_cell.length_a   1.000
_cell.length_b   1.000
_cell.length_c   1.000
_cell.angle_alpha   90.00
_cell.angle_beta   90.00
_cell.angle_gamma   90.00
#
_symmetry.space_group_name_H-M   'P 1'
#
loop_
_entity.id
_entity.type
_entity.pdbx_description
1 polymer ?
#
loop_
_entity_poly.entity_id
_entity_poly.type
_entity_poly.pdbx_seq_one_letter_code
_entity_poly.pdbx_strand_id
1 'polypeptide(L)'
;MYQAGTKVDILTVKEELLRRGTLEEAGGAYQVTLLSSRVASSAHIEYHAQIVHEKYLRREMIVGLNKLLACSLDDTLDIADTLVDAHNLLDRLEGEFGHNDCMRDMDTLMADTMKDAERRIIRSVNGVTGVPTGLTDLDRMTSGWQDGDLVVLAARPSVGKTALALHLARSAAMAGRAVVVYSLEMQGERLADRWLMAASEVNQRHWRTGVPSEQEMSEARAAAAELSRLRIHVDD
;
A
#
# COMPACT_ATOMS: atom_id res chain seq x y z
N MET A 1 -38.53 -11.95 4.82
CA MET A 1 -38.36 -13.36 5.23
C MET A 1 -36.96 -13.58 5.84
N TYR A 2 -35.86 -13.36 5.12
CA TYR A 2 -34.50 -13.58 5.67
C TYR A 2 -34.23 -12.76 6.95
N GLN A 3 -34.55 -11.47 6.96
CA GLN A 3 -34.38 -10.59 8.13
C GLN A 3 -35.31 -10.95 9.32
N ALA A 4 -36.38 -11.71 9.08
CA ALA A 4 -37.32 -12.17 10.10
C ALA A 4 -36.99 -13.58 10.62
N GLY A 5 -35.84 -14.17 10.26
CA GLY A 5 -35.38 -15.49 10.72
C GLY A 5 -36.23 -16.67 10.22
N THR A 6 -37.10 -16.45 9.25
CA THR A 6 -37.98 -17.52 8.69
C THR A 6 -37.16 -18.35 7.70
N LYS A 7 -37.24 -19.69 7.80
CA LYS A 7 -36.62 -20.58 6.82
C LYS A 7 -37.16 -20.27 5.42
N VAL A 8 -36.25 -20.04 4.48
CA VAL A 8 -36.58 -19.72 3.10
C VAL A 8 -36.52 -21.00 2.28
N ASP A 9 -37.68 -21.54 1.92
CA ASP A 9 -37.87 -22.64 1.00
C ASP A 9 -38.99 -22.33 0.00
N ILE A 10 -39.18 -23.22 -0.98
CA ILE A 10 -40.20 -23.01 -2.05
C ILE A 10 -41.59 -22.78 -1.49
N LEU A 11 -41.97 -23.51 -0.44
CA LEU A 11 -43.29 -23.44 0.14
C LEU A 11 -43.48 -22.12 0.87
N THR A 12 -42.53 -21.74 1.72
CA THR A 12 -42.59 -20.49 2.48
C THR A 12 -42.53 -19.25 1.59
N VAL A 13 -41.77 -19.29 0.49
CA VAL A 13 -41.74 -18.21 -0.52
C VAL A 13 -43.07 -18.11 -1.23
N LYS A 14 -43.66 -19.23 -1.65
CA LYS A 14 -44.98 -19.27 -2.29
C LYS A 14 -46.07 -18.71 -1.36
N GLU A 15 -46.10 -19.13 -0.11
CA GLU A 15 -47.07 -18.65 0.88
C GLU A 15 -46.94 -17.13 1.11
N GLU A 16 -45.71 -16.62 1.24
CA GLU A 16 -45.50 -15.19 1.45
C GLU A 16 -45.89 -14.37 0.22
N LEU A 17 -45.64 -14.86 -1.02
CA LEU A 17 -46.07 -14.21 -2.24
C LEU A 17 -47.60 -14.22 -2.36
N LEU A 18 -48.28 -15.32 -1.96
CA LEU A 18 -49.74 -15.38 -1.88
C LEU A 18 -50.28 -14.39 -0.86
N ARG A 19 -49.69 -14.32 0.34
CA ARG A 19 -50.09 -13.38 1.38
C ARG A 19 -49.96 -11.92 0.96
N ARG A 20 -48.96 -11.62 0.14
CA ARG A 20 -48.75 -10.27 -0.42
C ARG A 20 -49.58 -9.96 -1.68
N GLY A 21 -50.25 -10.95 -2.24
CA GLY A 21 -51.03 -10.80 -3.48
C GLY A 21 -50.18 -10.64 -4.73
N THR A 22 -48.86 -10.90 -4.66
CA THR A 22 -47.88 -10.68 -5.75
C THR A 22 -47.47 -11.94 -6.46
N LEU A 23 -48.13 -13.10 -6.21
CA LEU A 23 -47.74 -14.38 -6.79
C LEU A 23 -47.88 -14.39 -8.32
N GLU A 24 -48.96 -13.79 -8.85
CA GLU A 24 -49.19 -13.72 -10.31
C GLU A 24 -48.18 -12.79 -10.99
N GLU A 25 -47.82 -11.68 -10.38
CA GLU A 25 -46.77 -10.77 -10.87
C GLU A 25 -45.41 -11.44 -10.88
N ALA A 26 -45.15 -12.37 -9.95
CA ALA A 26 -43.93 -13.19 -9.90
C ALA A 26 -43.91 -14.34 -10.92
N GLY A 27 -44.94 -14.46 -11.77
CA GLY A 27 -45.04 -15.51 -12.79
C GLY A 27 -45.73 -16.80 -12.29
N GLY A 28 -46.45 -16.72 -11.17
CA GLY A 28 -47.22 -17.83 -10.60
C GLY A 28 -46.36 -18.89 -9.87
N ALA A 29 -47.04 -19.87 -9.30
CA ALA A 29 -46.37 -20.96 -8.57
C ALA A 29 -45.39 -21.78 -9.42
N TYR A 30 -45.67 -21.91 -10.72
CA TYR A 30 -44.81 -22.63 -11.67
C TYR A 30 -43.44 -21.94 -11.80
N GLN A 31 -43.41 -20.62 -11.92
CA GLN A 31 -42.16 -19.88 -12.05
C GLN A 31 -41.29 -19.98 -10.78
N VAL A 32 -41.91 -19.93 -9.60
CA VAL A 32 -41.21 -20.11 -8.31
C VAL A 32 -40.55 -21.51 -8.25
N THR A 33 -41.27 -22.54 -8.69
CA THR A 33 -40.74 -23.91 -8.74
C THR A 33 -39.63 -24.03 -9.78
N LEU A 34 -39.77 -23.41 -10.94
CA LEU A 34 -38.75 -23.43 -12.00
C LEU A 34 -37.46 -22.72 -11.57
N LEU A 35 -37.56 -21.59 -10.86
CA LEU A 35 -36.40 -20.90 -10.30
C LEU A 35 -35.64 -21.77 -9.30
N SER A 36 -36.37 -22.45 -8.42
CA SER A 36 -35.76 -23.38 -7.46
C SER A 36 -35.08 -24.59 -8.10
N SER A 37 -35.66 -25.15 -9.16
CA SER A 37 -35.08 -26.27 -9.89
C SER A 37 -33.82 -25.91 -10.69
N ARG A 38 -33.65 -24.62 -11.02
CA ARG A 38 -32.44 -24.10 -11.70
C ARG A 38 -31.27 -23.86 -10.76
N VAL A 39 -31.48 -23.83 -9.45
CA VAL A 39 -30.42 -23.71 -8.46
C VAL A 39 -29.85 -25.11 -8.19
N ALA A 40 -28.82 -25.47 -8.92
CA ALA A 40 -28.33 -26.85 -8.98
C ALA A 40 -27.63 -27.34 -7.68
N SER A 41 -27.14 -26.51 -6.79
CA SER A 41 -26.57 -26.88 -5.48
C SER A 41 -26.12 -25.66 -4.69
N SER A 42 -26.27 -25.71 -3.36
CA SER A 42 -25.62 -24.75 -2.42
C SER A 42 -24.09 -24.86 -2.43
N ALA A 43 -23.52 -25.93 -3.01
CA ALA A 43 -22.07 -26.15 -3.10
C ALA A 43 -21.32 -25.08 -3.92
N HIS A 44 -22.03 -24.31 -4.76
CA HIS A 44 -21.43 -23.28 -5.60
C HIS A 44 -21.86 -21.85 -5.25
N ILE A 45 -22.38 -21.64 -4.02
CA ILE A 45 -22.89 -20.34 -3.61
C ILE A 45 -21.80 -19.26 -3.62
N GLU A 46 -20.59 -19.61 -3.21
CA GLU A 46 -19.44 -18.70 -3.22
C GLU A 46 -19.08 -18.28 -4.65
N TYR A 47 -19.04 -19.22 -5.57
CA TYR A 47 -18.79 -18.93 -6.99
C TYR A 47 -19.86 -18.02 -7.59
N HIS A 48 -21.14 -18.27 -7.28
CA HIS A 48 -22.23 -17.41 -7.74
C HIS A 48 -22.19 -16.03 -7.11
N ALA A 49 -21.81 -15.94 -5.81
CA ALA A 49 -21.61 -14.68 -5.12
C ALA A 49 -20.48 -13.87 -5.77
N GLN A 50 -19.37 -14.50 -6.12
CA GLN A 50 -18.26 -13.86 -6.82
C GLN A 50 -18.68 -13.29 -8.19
N ILE A 51 -19.46 -14.05 -8.97
CA ILE A 51 -20.00 -13.56 -10.25
C ILE A 51 -20.87 -12.31 -10.04
N VAL A 52 -21.75 -12.33 -9.04
CA VAL A 52 -22.61 -11.18 -8.73
C VAL A 52 -21.78 -9.97 -8.32
N HIS A 53 -20.78 -10.18 -7.46
CA HIS A 53 -19.86 -9.16 -7.01
C HIS A 53 -19.04 -8.56 -8.16
N GLU A 54 -18.49 -9.40 -9.04
CA GLU A 54 -17.79 -8.95 -10.25
C GLU A 54 -18.68 -8.06 -11.13
N LYS A 55 -19.95 -8.46 -11.32
CA LYS A 55 -20.90 -7.67 -12.11
C LYS A 55 -21.28 -6.36 -11.44
N TYR A 56 -21.30 -6.34 -10.11
CA TYR A 56 -21.49 -5.12 -9.32
C TYR A 56 -20.32 -4.15 -9.53
N LEU A 57 -19.07 -4.61 -9.34
CA LEU A 57 -17.87 -3.80 -9.53
C LEU A 57 -17.78 -3.22 -10.95
N ARG A 58 -18.10 -4.03 -11.97
CA ARG A 58 -18.14 -3.54 -13.36
C ARG A 58 -19.15 -2.41 -13.55
N ARG A 59 -20.31 -2.48 -12.90
CA ARG A 59 -21.32 -1.41 -12.96
C ARG A 59 -20.87 -0.15 -12.24
N GLU A 60 -20.30 -0.29 -11.05
CA GLU A 60 -19.73 0.86 -10.30
C GLU A 60 -18.63 1.54 -11.11
N MET A 61 -17.74 0.75 -11.73
CA MET A 61 -16.70 1.27 -12.61
C MET A 61 -17.28 2.05 -13.80
N ILE A 62 -18.30 1.50 -14.48
CA ILE A 62 -18.95 2.18 -15.61
C ILE A 62 -19.59 3.50 -15.17
N VAL A 63 -20.30 3.51 -14.04
CA VAL A 63 -20.94 4.73 -13.51
C VAL A 63 -19.89 5.76 -13.14
N GLY A 64 -18.84 5.36 -12.43
CA GLY A 64 -17.76 6.25 -12.03
C GLY A 64 -16.99 6.84 -13.22
N LEU A 65 -16.65 6.02 -14.21
CA LEU A 65 -15.95 6.49 -15.41
C LEU A 65 -16.82 7.45 -16.25
N ASN A 66 -18.14 7.20 -16.36
CA ASN A 66 -19.04 8.13 -17.04
C ASN A 66 -19.12 9.48 -16.32
N LYS A 67 -19.10 9.48 -14.97
CA LYS A 67 -19.04 10.72 -14.19
C LYS A 67 -17.74 11.48 -14.46
N LEU A 68 -16.59 10.78 -14.42
CA LEU A 68 -15.29 11.38 -14.71
C LEU A 68 -15.20 11.91 -16.13
N LEU A 69 -15.77 11.19 -17.09
CA LEU A 69 -15.86 11.66 -18.47
C LEU A 69 -16.66 12.96 -18.59
N ALA A 70 -17.79 13.05 -17.90
CA ALA A 70 -18.59 14.28 -17.88
C ALA A 70 -17.83 15.46 -17.23
N CYS A 71 -17.13 15.22 -16.11
CA CYS A 71 -16.28 16.23 -15.47
C CYS A 71 -15.13 16.68 -16.38
N SER A 72 -14.51 15.73 -17.12
CA SER A 72 -13.39 16.05 -18.04
C SER A 72 -13.83 16.83 -19.29
N LEU A 73 -15.12 16.81 -19.63
CA LEU A 73 -15.68 17.59 -20.74
C LEU A 73 -16.18 18.97 -20.30
N ASP A 74 -16.17 19.27 -19.01
CA ASP A 74 -16.60 20.53 -18.44
C ASP A 74 -15.37 21.43 -18.20
N ASP A 75 -15.14 22.37 -19.09
CA ASP A 75 -14.03 23.32 -19.02
C ASP A 75 -14.09 24.27 -17.80
N THR A 76 -15.18 24.26 -17.02
CA THR A 76 -15.32 25.05 -15.79
C THR A 76 -14.73 24.38 -14.55
N LEU A 77 -14.45 23.08 -14.62
CA LEU A 77 -13.89 22.30 -13.53
C LEU A 77 -12.35 22.23 -13.60
N ASP A 78 -11.70 22.28 -12.44
CA ASP A 78 -10.25 22.08 -12.37
C ASP A 78 -9.88 20.62 -12.67
N ILE A 79 -8.93 20.43 -13.56
CA ILE A 79 -8.41 19.12 -13.92
C ILE A 79 -7.78 18.41 -12.70
N ALA A 80 -7.20 19.17 -11.76
CA ALA A 80 -6.65 18.62 -10.53
C ALA A 80 -7.72 17.94 -9.68
N ASP A 81 -8.90 18.54 -9.54
CA ASP A 81 -10.03 17.96 -8.81
C ASP A 81 -10.54 16.69 -9.51
N THR A 82 -10.61 16.71 -10.84
CA THR A 82 -11.00 15.53 -11.64
C THR A 82 -10.03 14.37 -11.47
N LEU A 83 -8.72 14.65 -11.36
CA LEU A 83 -7.70 13.62 -11.09
C LEU A 83 -7.83 13.04 -9.68
N VAL A 84 -8.10 13.87 -8.67
CA VAL A 84 -8.39 13.41 -7.30
C VAL A 84 -9.60 12.50 -7.27
N ASP A 85 -10.69 12.88 -7.95
CA ASP A 85 -11.90 12.05 -8.06
C ASP A 85 -11.62 10.71 -8.76
N ALA A 86 -10.74 10.69 -9.77
CA ALA A 86 -10.33 9.47 -10.44
C ALA A 86 -9.56 8.53 -9.51
N HIS A 87 -8.61 9.06 -8.73
CA HIS A 87 -7.89 8.26 -7.71
C HIS A 87 -8.85 7.70 -6.65
N ASN A 88 -9.73 8.54 -6.11
CA ASN A 88 -10.72 8.11 -5.12
C ASN A 88 -11.65 7.01 -5.64
N LEU A 89 -12.01 7.04 -6.93
CA LEU A 89 -12.81 5.99 -7.55
C LEU A 89 -12.03 4.66 -7.61
N LEU A 90 -10.76 4.71 -8.03
CA LEU A 90 -9.91 3.52 -8.12
C LEU A 90 -9.65 2.90 -6.74
N ASP A 91 -9.27 3.72 -5.75
CA ASP A 91 -9.02 3.27 -4.38
C ASP A 91 -10.26 2.58 -3.77
N ARG A 92 -11.45 3.13 -4.02
CA ARG A 92 -12.71 2.53 -3.57
C ARG A 92 -12.95 1.17 -4.24
N LEU A 93 -12.76 1.07 -5.56
CA LEU A 93 -12.94 -0.18 -6.29
C LEU A 93 -11.91 -1.23 -5.88
N GLU A 94 -10.65 -0.83 -5.68
CA GLU A 94 -9.59 -1.71 -5.18
C GLU A 94 -9.88 -2.20 -3.75
N GLY A 95 -10.37 -1.32 -2.87
CA GLY A 95 -10.77 -1.68 -1.52
C GLY A 95 -11.91 -2.71 -1.51
N GLU A 96 -12.89 -2.60 -2.40
CA GLU A 96 -13.97 -3.57 -2.53
C GLU A 96 -13.49 -4.89 -3.19
N PHE A 97 -12.51 -4.83 -4.08
CA PHE A 97 -11.91 -6.02 -4.71
C PHE A 97 -11.02 -6.79 -3.73
N GLY A 98 -10.32 -6.07 -2.82
CA GLY A 98 -9.40 -6.64 -1.84
C GLY A 98 -10.06 -7.21 -0.59
N HIS A 99 -11.38 -7.09 -0.41
CA HIS A 99 -12.10 -7.59 0.78
C HIS A 99 -12.29 -9.13 0.81
N ASN A 100 -11.47 -9.87 0.07
CA ASN A 100 -11.29 -11.31 0.30
C ASN A 100 -10.31 -11.64 1.46
N ASP A 101 -9.92 -10.65 2.27
CA ASP A 101 -9.21 -10.87 3.52
C ASP A 101 -10.17 -11.28 4.66
N CYS A 102 -11.07 -12.18 4.35
CA CYS A 102 -11.80 -12.93 5.37
C CYS A 102 -10.82 -13.84 6.10
N MET A 103 -11.02 -14.01 7.41
CA MET A 103 -10.29 -14.87 8.33
C MET A 103 -9.50 -15.97 7.63
N ARG A 104 -8.16 -15.84 7.64
CA ARG A 104 -7.27 -16.84 7.07
C ARG A 104 -7.25 -18.06 7.99
N ASP A 105 -7.36 -19.24 7.44
CA ASP A 105 -7.20 -20.48 8.18
C ASP A 105 -5.74 -20.61 8.66
N MET A 106 -5.56 -21.20 9.85
CA MET A 106 -4.26 -21.38 10.49
C MET A 106 -3.31 -22.18 9.60
N ASP A 107 -3.80 -23.15 8.84
CA ASP A 107 -2.99 -23.94 7.90
C ASP A 107 -2.37 -23.05 6.81
N THR A 108 -3.16 -22.15 6.25
CA THR A 108 -2.69 -21.17 5.22
C THR A 108 -1.69 -20.19 5.83
N LEU A 109 -1.96 -19.68 7.04
CA LEU A 109 -1.05 -18.79 7.75
C LEU A 109 0.28 -19.46 8.08
N MET A 110 0.27 -20.72 8.53
CA MET A 110 1.49 -21.47 8.81
C MET A 110 2.29 -21.75 7.56
N ALA A 111 1.64 -22.13 6.45
CA ALA A 111 2.31 -22.34 5.17
C ALA A 111 3.00 -21.06 4.66
N ASP A 112 2.34 -19.92 4.76
CA ASP A 112 2.91 -18.63 4.35
C ASP A 112 4.03 -18.18 5.30
N THR A 113 3.88 -18.41 6.61
CA THR A 113 4.92 -18.12 7.60
C THR A 113 6.18 -18.94 7.34
N MET A 114 6.05 -20.22 6.98
CA MET A 114 7.20 -21.07 6.65
C MET A 114 7.91 -20.60 5.37
N LYS A 115 7.16 -20.24 4.34
CA LYS A 115 7.72 -19.65 3.11
C LYS A 115 8.47 -18.34 3.38
N ASP A 116 7.92 -17.50 4.25
CA ASP A 116 8.58 -16.25 4.65
C ASP A 116 9.85 -16.52 5.46
N ALA A 117 9.85 -17.50 6.35
CA ALA A 117 11.05 -17.91 7.09
C ALA A 117 12.15 -18.40 6.13
N GLU A 118 11.82 -19.23 5.16
CA GLU A 118 12.76 -19.69 4.12
C GLU A 118 13.34 -18.53 3.31
N ARG A 119 12.50 -17.58 2.91
CA ARG A 119 12.93 -16.36 2.19
C ARG A 119 13.87 -15.50 3.03
N ARG A 120 13.62 -15.36 4.35
CA ARG A 120 14.49 -14.61 5.27
C ARG A 120 15.85 -15.29 5.41
N ILE A 121 15.89 -16.61 5.51
CA ILE A 121 17.14 -17.39 5.57
C ILE A 121 17.99 -17.15 4.31
N ILE A 122 17.38 -17.21 3.13
CA ILE A 122 18.06 -17.00 1.84
C ILE A 122 18.56 -15.55 1.70
N ARG A 123 17.82 -14.57 2.20
CA ARG A 123 18.17 -13.14 2.11
C ARG A 123 19.14 -12.69 3.19
N SER A 124 19.33 -13.47 4.25
CA SER A 124 20.17 -13.09 5.38
C SER A 124 21.63 -12.90 4.95
N VAL A 125 22.15 -11.70 5.17
CA VAL A 125 23.56 -11.37 5.01
C VAL A 125 24.09 -10.95 6.37
N ASN A 126 25.04 -11.70 6.90
CA ASN A 126 25.65 -11.45 8.23
C ASN A 126 24.65 -11.34 9.41
N GLY A 127 23.55 -12.11 9.35
CA GLY A 127 22.51 -12.09 10.38
C GLY A 127 21.48 -10.97 10.24
N VAL A 128 21.58 -10.13 9.21
CA VAL A 128 20.58 -9.10 8.87
C VAL A 128 19.63 -9.67 7.83
N THR A 129 18.37 -9.81 8.19
CA THR A 129 17.30 -10.34 7.32
C THR A 129 16.45 -9.23 6.70
N GLY A 130 16.40 -8.09 7.35
CA GLY A 130 15.68 -6.89 6.93
C GLY A 130 16.56 -5.85 6.24
N VAL A 131 16.15 -4.59 6.29
CA VAL A 131 16.91 -3.45 5.78
C VAL A 131 17.99 -3.08 6.80
N PRO A 132 19.29 -3.08 6.45
CA PRO A 132 20.35 -2.77 7.39
C PRO A 132 20.31 -1.30 7.82
N THR A 133 20.58 -1.07 9.10
CA THR A 133 20.67 0.27 9.67
C THR A 133 22.03 0.91 9.42
N GLY A 134 23.06 0.09 9.15
CA GLY A 134 24.46 0.51 9.05
C GLY A 134 25.13 0.70 10.41
N LEU A 135 24.44 0.38 11.50
CA LEU A 135 24.96 0.36 12.85
C LEU A 135 25.03 -1.09 13.35
N THR A 136 26.23 -1.64 13.43
CA THR A 136 26.45 -3.08 13.68
C THR A 136 25.74 -3.61 14.91
N ASP A 137 25.76 -2.85 16.01
CA ASP A 137 25.12 -3.29 17.25
C ASP A 137 23.59 -3.23 17.16
N LEU A 138 23.05 -2.22 16.46
CA LEU A 138 21.62 -2.13 16.22
C LEU A 138 21.16 -3.23 15.28
N ASP A 139 21.89 -3.48 14.21
CA ASP A 139 21.61 -4.58 13.27
C ASP A 139 21.66 -5.94 13.95
N ARG A 140 22.60 -6.15 14.90
CA ARG A 140 22.66 -7.37 15.69
C ARG A 140 21.44 -7.55 16.61
N MET A 141 20.92 -6.46 17.14
CA MET A 141 19.75 -6.48 18.04
C MET A 141 18.43 -6.66 17.30
N THR A 142 18.29 -6.03 16.11
CA THR A 142 17.01 -5.97 15.36
C THR A 142 16.97 -6.90 14.16
N SER A 143 18.12 -7.42 13.71
CA SER A 143 18.30 -8.09 12.42
C SER A 143 17.94 -7.19 11.22
N GLY A 144 18.05 -5.86 11.38
CA GLY A 144 17.59 -4.84 10.43
C GLY A 144 16.09 -4.58 10.52
N TRP A 145 15.60 -3.54 9.81
CA TRP A 145 14.19 -3.20 9.77
C TRP A 145 13.43 -4.19 8.89
N GLN A 146 12.34 -4.76 9.43
CA GLN A 146 11.54 -5.74 8.69
C GLN A 146 10.47 -5.03 7.84
N ASP A 147 10.00 -5.71 6.81
CA ASP A 147 8.93 -5.19 5.95
C ASP A 147 7.64 -4.97 6.78
N GLY A 148 7.07 -3.78 6.71
CA GLY A 148 5.88 -3.37 7.48
C GLY A 148 6.15 -2.73 8.84
N ASP A 149 7.42 -2.64 9.28
CA ASP A 149 7.76 -2.00 10.55
C ASP A 149 7.52 -0.49 10.52
N LEU A 150 6.93 0.03 11.59
CA LEU A 150 6.88 1.45 11.90
C LEU A 150 7.95 1.77 12.96
N VAL A 151 9.01 2.46 12.57
CA VAL A 151 10.10 2.85 13.46
C VAL A 151 9.99 4.33 13.83
N VAL A 152 9.86 4.64 15.12
CA VAL A 152 9.76 6.01 15.62
C VAL A 152 11.07 6.44 16.22
N LEU A 153 11.70 7.46 15.62
CA LEU A 153 12.93 8.08 16.12
C LEU A 153 12.60 9.41 16.83
N ALA A 154 12.79 9.46 18.13
CA ALA A 154 12.57 10.66 18.94
C ALA A 154 13.85 11.09 19.64
N ALA A 155 14.11 12.38 19.67
CA ALA A 155 15.24 12.98 20.39
C ALA A 155 14.95 14.44 20.76
N ARG A 156 15.64 14.95 21.76
CA ARG A 156 15.63 16.39 22.05
C ARG A 156 16.25 17.17 20.88
N PRO A 157 15.90 18.43 20.70
CA PRO A 157 16.54 19.28 19.70
C PRO A 157 18.09 19.22 19.80
N SER A 158 18.75 19.26 18.66
CA SER A 158 20.23 19.28 18.54
C SER A 158 20.98 18.02 18.99
N VAL A 159 20.31 16.91 19.33
CA VAL A 159 20.97 15.62 19.70
C VAL A 159 21.40 14.81 18.46
N GLY A 160 20.92 15.18 17.29
CA GLY A 160 21.32 14.49 16.04
C GLY A 160 20.23 13.60 15.41
N LYS A 161 18.95 13.76 15.78
CA LYS A 161 17.81 13.02 15.18
C LYS A 161 17.90 12.96 13.67
N THR A 162 17.96 14.10 12.99
CA THR A 162 18.03 14.19 11.53
C THR A 162 19.30 13.55 10.96
N ALA A 163 20.44 13.70 11.64
CA ALA A 163 21.69 13.09 11.20
C ALA A 163 21.60 11.55 11.21
N LEU A 164 21.00 10.97 12.26
CA LEU A 164 20.76 9.54 12.34
C LEU A 164 19.75 9.07 11.27
N ALA A 165 18.65 9.81 11.09
CA ALA A 165 17.66 9.48 10.05
C ALA A 165 18.30 9.45 8.65
N LEU A 166 19.14 10.43 8.32
CA LEU A 166 19.87 10.50 7.06
C LEU A 166 20.89 9.35 6.92
N HIS A 167 21.56 8.97 8.00
CA HIS A 167 22.45 7.82 8.04
C HIS A 167 21.69 6.52 7.72
N LEU A 168 20.55 6.28 8.37
CA LEU A 168 19.70 5.12 8.13
C LEU A 168 19.20 5.08 6.67
N ALA A 169 18.75 6.22 6.14
CA ALA A 169 18.32 6.36 4.75
C ALA A 169 19.45 6.00 3.76
N ARG A 170 20.66 6.51 3.99
CA ARG A 170 21.85 6.19 3.18
C ARG A 170 22.19 4.71 3.28
N SER A 171 22.21 4.12 4.47
CA SER A 171 22.50 2.71 4.67
C SER A 171 21.51 1.81 3.91
N ALA A 172 20.22 2.10 4.01
CA ALA A 172 19.20 1.38 3.26
C ALA A 172 19.40 1.49 1.74
N ALA A 173 19.72 2.69 1.23
CA ALA A 173 19.98 2.92 -0.18
C ALA A 173 21.24 2.20 -0.67
N MET A 174 22.30 2.16 0.14
CA MET A 174 23.53 1.39 -0.14
C MET A 174 23.27 -0.12 -0.18
N ALA A 175 22.29 -0.61 0.58
CA ALA A 175 21.82 -1.99 0.52
C ALA A 175 20.89 -2.26 -0.69
N GLY A 176 20.76 -1.31 -1.61
CA GLY A 176 19.98 -1.44 -2.85
C GLY A 176 18.48 -1.17 -2.70
N ARG A 177 18.02 -0.66 -1.54
CA ARG A 177 16.62 -0.28 -1.34
C ARG A 177 16.34 1.11 -1.93
N ALA A 178 15.14 1.33 -2.45
CA ALA A 178 14.68 2.66 -2.78
C ALA A 178 14.19 3.33 -1.49
N VAL A 179 14.60 4.59 -1.28
CA VAL A 179 14.28 5.36 -0.08
C VAL A 179 13.58 6.64 -0.50
N VAL A 180 12.50 6.97 0.17
CA VAL A 180 11.82 8.27 0.03
C VAL A 180 11.93 9.01 1.35
N VAL A 181 12.29 10.28 1.29
CA VAL A 181 12.42 11.17 2.46
C VAL A 181 11.46 12.33 2.28
N TYR A 182 10.43 12.38 3.12
CA TYR A 182 9.54 13.54 3.20
C TYR A 182 10.06 14.51 4.26
N SER A 183 10.43 15.73 3.86
CA SER A 183 11.01 16.72 4.74
C SER A 183 10.08 17.92 4.92
N LEU A 184 9.44 18.02 6.08
CA LEU A 184 8.55 19.14 6.42
C LEU A 184 9.28 20.33 7.09
N GLU A 185 10.55 20.17 7.44
CA GLU A 185 11.32 21.15 8.21
C GLU A 185 12.50 21.74 7.41
N MET A 186 13.10 20.95 6.51
CA MET A 186 14.35 21.30 5.84
C MET A 186 14.22 21.12 4.32
N GLN A 187 14.76 22.05 3.56
CA GLN A 187 14.89 21.95 2.12
C GLN A 187 15.81 20.80 1.69
N GLY A 188 15.53 20.19 0.56
CA GLY A 188 16.23 19.03 0.03
C GLY A 188 17.72 19.27 -0.19
N GLU A 189 18.11 20.47 -0.64
CA GLU A 189 19.51 20.83 -0.80
C GLU A 189 20.29 20.80 0.52
N ARG A 190 19.65 21.16 1.63
CA ARG A 190 20.28 21.10 2.95
C ARG A 190 20.43 19.67 3.45
N LEU A 191 19.52 18.79 3.09
CA LEU A 191 19.64 17.37 3.38
C LEU A 191 20.75 16.74 2.52
N ALA A 192 20.80 17.08 1.23
CA ALA A 192 21.86 16.65 0.32
C ALA A 192 23.24 17.13 0.78
N ASP A 193 23.35 18.37 1.24
CA ASP A 193 24.59 18.93 1.81
C ASP A 193 25.06 18.15 3.02
N ARG A 194 24.13 17.74 3.92
CA ARG A 194 24.47 16.89 5.08
C ARG A 194 24.94 15.50 4.67
N TRP A 195 24.31 14.89 3.66
CA TRP A 195 24.78 13.60 3.14
C TRP A 195 26.17 13.72 2.52
N LEU A 196 26.40 14.80 1.76
CA LEU A 196 27.69 15.07 1.14
C LEU A 196 28.78 15.21 2.20
N MET A 197 28.54 16.01 3.23
CA MET A 197 29.48 16.20 4.34
C MET A 197 29.70 14.90 5.14
N ALA A 198 28.71 14.07 5.28
CA ALA A 198 28.85 12.76 5.94
C ALA A 198 29.55 11.70 5.09
N ALA A 199 29.59 11.88 3.78
CA ALA A 199 30.20 10.96 2.83
C ALA A 199 31.62 11.37 2.39
N SER A 200 32.00 12.63 2.61
CA SER A 200 33.31 13.18 2.26
C SER A 200 34.13 13.52 3.52
N GLU A 201 35.45 13.59 3.35
CA GLU A 201 36.37 14.02 4.41
C GLU A 201 36.55 15.57 4.43
N VAL A 202 35.68 16.28 3.72
CA VAL A 202 35.73 17.75 3.61
C VAL A 202 35.50 18.41 4.94
N ASN A 203 36.32 19.42 5.24
CA ASN A 203 36.15 20.23 6.44
C ASN A 203 34.85 21.07 6.37
N GLN A 204 33.89 20.77 7.23
CA GLN A 204 32.59 21.45 7.26
C GLN A 204 32.69 22.98 7.39
N ARG A 205 33.76 23.48 8.07
CA ARG A 205 33.97 24.92 8.21
C ARG A 205 34.37 25.55 6.87
N HIS A 206 35.30 24.94 6.16
CA HIS A 206 35.74 25.40 4.85
C HIS A 206 34.57 25.37 3.85
N TRP A 207 33.82 24.29 3.83
CA TRP A 207 32.63 24.17 3.01
C TRP A 207 31.61 25.27 3.28
N ARG A 208 31.27 25.49 4.55
CA ARG A 208 30.27 26.50 4.96
C ARG A 208 30.74 27.95 4.75
N THR A 209 32.05 28.22 4.80
CA THR A 209 32.60 29.54 4.56
C THR A 209 32.89 29.82 3.09
N GLY A 210 32.70 28.84 2.18
CA GLY A 210 32.91 28.98 0.74
C GLY A 210 34.39 29.00 0.33
N VAL A 211 35.28 28.44 1.17
CA VAL A 211 36.76 28.43 0.92
C VAL A 211 37.30 26.98 1.01
N PRO A 212 36.69 26.00 0.31
CA PRO A 212 37.28 24.67 0.26
C PRO A 212 38.52 24.67 -0.63
N SER A 213 39.50 23.85 -0.30
CA SER A 213 40.70 23.63 -1.15
C SER A 213 40.30 22.83 -2.42
N GLU A 214 41.17 22.83 -3.43
CA GLU A 214 40.96 22.04 -4.66
C GLU A 214 40.84 20.55 -4.36
N GLN A 215 41.58 20.05 -3.37
CA GLN A 215 41.50 18.67 -2.93
C GLN A 215 40.12 18.37 -2.31
N GLU A 216 39.66 19.22 -1.36
CA GLU A 216 38.33 19.09 -0.75
C GLU A 216 37.21 19.15 -1.77
N MET A 217 37.34 19.99 -2.80
CA MET A 217 36.38 20.05 -3.92
C MET A 217 36.39 18.77 -4.76
N SER A 218 37.57 18.17 -4.97
CA SER A 218 37.68 16.89 -5.68
C SER A 218 37.01 15.74 -4.88
N GLU A 219 37.24 15.68 -3.57
CA GLU A 219 36.62 14.73 -2.65
C GLU A 219 35.10 14.90 -2.60
N ALA A 220 34.62 16.13 -2.50
CA ALA A 220 33.17 16.44 -2.54
C ALA A 220 32.53 15.96 -3.85
N ARG A 221 33.18 16.18 -4.99
CA ARG A 221 32.67 15.70 -6.29
C ARG A 221 32.64 14.18 -6.38
N ALA A 222 33.62 13.50 -5.86
CA ALA A 222 33.65 12.04 -5.80
C ALA A 222 32.50 11.50 -4.92
N ALA A 223 32.32 12.06 -3.72
CA ALA A 223 31.22 11.71 -2.84
C ALA A 223 29.84 12.01 -3.45
N ALA A 224 29.69 13.15 -4.14
CA ALA A 224 28.46 13.47 -4.85
C ALA A 224 28.15 12.47 -5.97
N ALA A 225 29.17 12.03 -6.73
CA ALA A 225 29.01 11.02 -7.77
C ALA A 225 28.61 9.64 -7.22
N GLU A 226 29.06 9.27 -6.02
CA GLU A 226 28.62 8.06 -5.33
C GLU A 226 27.18 8.19 -4.83
N LEU A 227 26.85 9.28 -4.16
CA LEU A 227 25.51 9.54 -3.64
C LEU A 227 24.47 9.61 -4.76
N SER A 228 24.79 10.18 -5.91
CA SER A 228 23.87 10.27 -7.04
C SER A 228 23.49 8.92 -7.67
N ARG A 229 24.22 7.85 -7.39
CA ARG A 229 23.89 6.47 -7.79
C ARG A 229 22.88 5.81 -6.85
N LEU A 230 22.70 6.37 -5.66
CA LEU A 230 21.77 5.82 -4.67
C LEU A 230 20.33 6.20 -5.04
N ARG A 231 19.40 5.27 -4.85
CA ARG A 231 17.98 5.49 -5.09
C ARG A 231 17.35 6.17 -3.88
N ILE A 232 17.66 7.45 -3.66
CA ILE A 232 17.07 8.28 -2.62
C ILE A 232 16.28 9.38 -3.31
N HIS A 233 15.00 9.50 -2.94
CA HIS A 233 14.10 10.54 -3.41
C HIS A 233 13.75 11.45 -2.24
N VAL A 234 13.77 12.75 -2.44
CA VAL A 234 13.44 13.74 -1.41
C VAL A 234 12.27 14.56 -1.92
N ASP A 235 11.28 14.74 -1.03
CA ASP A 235 10.11 15.59 -1.20
C ASP A 235 10.08 16.59 -0.04
N ASP A 236 10.13 17.92 -0.32
CA ASP A 236 10.32 19.04 0.61
C ASP A 236 9.42 20.24 0.35
#